data_bbe7a9c68c242686d51b7a4bff6d44d0
#
_entry.id   bbe7a9c68c242686d51b7a4bff6d44d0
#
_cell.length_a   1.000
_cell.length_b   1.000
_cell.length_c   1.000
_cell.angle_alpha   90.00
_cell.angle_beta   90.00
_cell.angle_gamma   90.00
#
_symmetry.space_group_name_H-M   'P 1'
#
loop_
_entity.id
_entity.type
_entity.pdbx_description
1 polymer ?
#
loop_
_entity_poly.entity_id
_entity_poly.type
_entity_poly.pdbx_seq_one_letter_code
_entity_poly.pdbx_strand_id
1 'polypeptide(L)'
;FERDADEQGLLEGSSVIKHNGKYYLLMISMDWSIPGRLRREVCYRADKITGPYEKRVILETEFDGHGGVGQGCIVDGKNGEWYGLIFQDRGGVGRVPCLMPCTWTEDGWPMLGDKDGHIPNDTTLSYMSMDGICGSDDFSASGLSLYWQWNHNPVDQAWSLTDRPGFLRLKTSRVVDNLFVAPNTLTQRMVGPKCMGTVSLSLGGMKDGDRAGLSAFNGDSGVLTIEKNGNKLSLVMSEQKSVFEKTKRAISRVDMTEQARIPLNKELVYLRVEGDFTNGRDEARFSYSLDGKAWIPVGLPIKMKFDYTRMFMGSKFAIFNYATRSVGGYVDVDSFDYSFCDASM
;
A
#
# COMPACT_ATOMS: atom_id res chain seq x y z
N PHE A 1 26.08 1.79 21.76
CA PHE A 1 25.47 2.66 22.78
C PHE A 1 24.29 1.97 23.47
N GLU A 2 23.90 2.45 24.63
CA GLU A 2 22.76 1.92 25.38
C GLU A 2 21.52 2.82 25.16
N ARG A 3 20.33 2.22 25.30
CA ARG A 3 19.07 2.98 25.26
C ARG A 3 18.94 3.86 26.50
N ASP A 4 18.48 5.07 26.31
CA ASP A 4 18.09 5.94 27.41
C ASP A 4 16.76 5.47 28.04
N ALA A 5 16.44 5.97 29.22
CA ALA A 5 15.21 5.60 29.93
C ALA A 5 13.94 5.93 29.11
N ASP A 6 13.97 7.00 28.32
CA ASP A 6 12.87 7.46 27.47
C ASP A 6 12.80 6.75 26.09
N GLU A 7 13.58 5.68 25.88
CA GLU A 7 13.64 4.90 24.65
C GLU A 7 13.29 3.43 24.85
N GLN A 8 12.74 3.07 26.00
CA GLN A 8 12.47 1.68 26.36
C GLN A 8 11.32 1.07 25.56
N GLY A 9 10.44 1.91 24.99
CA GLY A 9 9.35 1.45 24.15
C GLY A 9 9.80 1.09 22.73
N LEU A 10 10.39 2.04 22.03
CA LEU A 10 10.81 1.91 20.63
C LEU A 10 12.10 2.69 20.41
N LEU A 11 13.09 2.03 19.81
CA LEU A 11 14.29 2.65 19.24
C LEU A 11 14.78 1.75 18.11
N GLU A 12 14.52 2.16 16.85
CA GLU A 12 14.84 1.36 15.66
C GLU A 12 14.93 2.22 14.41
N GLY A 13 15.00 1.59 13.23
CA GLY A 13 14.88 2.24 11.93
C GLY A 13 16.03 3.19 11.63
N SER A 14 17.25 2.74 11.87
CA SER A 14 18.45 3.59 11.76
C SER A 14 18.78 3.99 10.32
N SER A 15 19.13 5.27 10.16
CA SER A 15 19.74 5.86 8.97
C SER A 15 21.01 6.59 9.38
N VAL A 16 22.09 6.49 8.60
CA VAL A 16 23.39 7.09 8.91
C VAL A 16 23.82 8.01 7.80
N ILE A 17 24.24 9.22 8.17
CA ILE A 17 24.93 10.14 7.28
C ILE A 17 26.26 10.60 7.87
N LYS A 18 27.16 11.09 7.03
CA LYS A 18 28.38 11.78 7.46
C LYS A 18 28.35 13.21 6.92
N HIS A 19 28.39 14.18 7.82
CA HIS A 19 28.38 15.60 7.48
C HIS A 19 29.41 16.37 8.33
N ASN A 20 30.19 17.26 7.71
CA ASN A 20 31.22 18.05 8.38
C ASN A 20 32.15 17.25 9.32
N GLY A 21 32.56 16.05 8.88
CA GLY A 21 33.46 15.19 9.61
C GLY A 21 32.83 14.33 10.71
N LYS A 22 31.57 14.58 11.08
CA LYS A 22 30.83 13.84 12.11
C LYS A 22 29.85 12.83 11.49
N TYR A 23 29.52 11.80 12.26
CA TYR A 23 28.51 10.80 11.93
C TYR A 23 27.21 11.15 12.67
N TYR A 24 26.09 11.05 11.95
CA TYR A 24 24.74 11.27 12.45
C TYR A 24 23.93 10.01 12.22
N LEU A 25 23.43 9.43 13.30
CA LEU A 25 22.59 8.25 13.29
C LEU A 25 21.17 8.68 13.68
N LEU A 26 20.26 8.63 12.71
CA LEU A 26 18.85 8.96 12.91
C LEU A 26 18.08 7.70 13.26
N MET A 27 17.14 7.79 14.18
CA MET A 27 16.32 6.67 14.61
C MET A 27 14.96 7.16 15.10
N ILE A 28 13.92 6.36 14.85
CA ILE A 28 12.63 6.54 15.51
C ILE A 28 12.73 6.14 16.97
N SER A 29 12.15 6.94 17.84
CA SER A 29 12.06 6.67 19.28
C SER A 29 10.65 6.91 19.80
N MET A 30 10.25 6.15 20.82
CA MET A 30 8.99 6.35 21.54
C MET A 30 9.07 5.74 22.93
N ASP A 31 8.64 6.48 23.93
CA ASP A 31 8.48 5.98 25.29
C ASP A 31 7.04 5.48 25.49
N TRP A 32 6.86 4.17 25.58
CA TRP A 32 5.55 3.55 25.78
C TRP A 32 5.04 3.66 27.22
N SER A 33 5.88 4.07 28.17
CA SER A 33 5.47 4.27 29.56
C SER A 33 4.62 5.55 29.73
N ILE A 34 4.66 6.46 28.77
CA ILE A 34 3.94 7.73 28.79
C ILE A 34 2.74 7.64 27.84
N PRO A 35 1.50 7.57 28.36
CA PRO A 35 0.30 7.58 27.53
C PRO A 35 0.22 8.84 26.65
N GLY A 36 -0.09 8.67 25.38
CA GLY A 36 -0.22 9.77 24.40
C GLY A 36 1.11 10.37 23.92
N ARG A 37 2.26 9.80 24.32
CA ARG A 37 3.55 10.25 23.79
C ARG A 37 3.64 9.97 22.31
N LEU A 38 4.08 10.97 21.56
CA LEU A 38 4.28 10.85 20.13
C LEU A 38 5.53 10.02 19.81
N ARG A 39 5.54 9.41 18.64
CA ARG A 39 6.79 9.02 17.99
C ARG A 39 7.61 10.27 17.72
N ARG A 40 8.92 10.13 17.82
CA ARG A 40 9.86 11.21 17.56
C ARG A 40 11.04 10.69 16.76
N GLU A 41 11.70 11.57 16.05
CA GLU A 41 12.98 11.30 15.44
C GLU A 41 14.09 11.79 16.36
N VAL A 42 15.00 10.89 16.71
CA VAL A 42 16.21 11.20 17.51
C VAL A 42 17.44 11.08 16.63
N CYS A 43 18.40 11.94 16.87
CA CYS A 43 19.68 11.92 16.22
C CYS A 43 20.79 11.70 17.23
N TYR A 44 21.65 10.73 16.95
CA TYR A 44 22.88 10.46 17.68
C TYR A 44 24.05 10.94 16.85
N ARG A 45 24.92 11.80 17.42
CA ARG A 45 26.06 12.40 16.75
C ARG A 45 27.37 11.94 17.39
N ALA A 46 28.40 11.63 16.57
CA ALA A 46 29.73 11.26 17.03
C ALA A 46 30.82 11.66 16.02
N ASP A 47 32.06 11.82 16.52
CA ASP A 47 33.23 12.02 15.66
C ASP A 47 33.68 10.71 14.97
N LYS A 48 33.37 9.56 15.57
CA LYS A 48 33.66 8.23 15.06
C LYS A 48 32.38 7.40 14.99
N ILE A 49 32.26 6.54 13.97
CA ILE A 49 31.08 5.66 13.82
C ILE A 49 30.88 4.71 15.04
N THR A 50 31.92 4.47 15.81
CA THR A 50 31.87 3.67 17.02
C THR A 50 31.49 4.48 18.28
N GLY A 51 31.26 5.80 18.14
CA GLY A 51 30.97 6.70 19.26
C GLY A 51 32.22 7.23 20.00
N PRO A 52 32.07 7.81 21.19
CA PRO A 52 30.79 7.96 21.91
C PRO A 52 29.83 8.89 21.21
N TYR A 53 28.52 8.68 21.44
CA TYR A 53 27.46 9.44 20.83
C TYR A 53 26.83 10.43 21.80
N GLU A 54 26.55 11.63 21.31
CA GLU A 54 25.63 12.60 21.92
C GLU A 54 24.26 12.43 21.27
N LYS A 55 23.17 12.71 22.00
CA LYS A 55 21.79 12.56 21.52
C LYS A 55 21.03 13.87 21.53
N ARG A 56 20.17 14.06 20.52
CA ARG A 56 19.17 15.13 20.48
C ARG A 56 17.89 14.63 19.81
N VAL A 57 16.72 15.03 20.34
CA VAL A 57 15.44 14.91 19.63
C VAL A 57 15.42 15.97 18.56
N ILE A 58 15.23 15.59 17.31
CA ILE A 58 15.28 16.48 16.14
C ILE A 58 13.89 16.73 15.53
N LEU A 59 12.89 15.92 15.91
CA LEU A 59 11.47 16.09 15.56
C LEU A 59 10.60 15.38 16.59
N GLU A 60 9.57 16.07 17.10
CA GLU A 60 8.48 15.47 17.89
C GLU A 60 7.21 16.28 17.59
N THR A 61 6.41 15.83 16.61
CA THR A 61 5.24 16.56 16.15
C THR A 61 4.18 15.61 15.58
N GLU A 62 2.93 16.09 15.56
CA GLU A 62 1.84 15.53 14.77
C GLU A 62 1.79 16.20 13.40
N PHE A 63 1.13 15.56 12.45
CA PHE A 63 0.91 16.14 11.14
C PHE A 63 -0.45 15.71 10.58
N ASP A 64 -1.20 16.69 10.07
CA ASP A 64 -2.47 16.48 9.35
C ASP A 64 -3.48 15.61 10.15
N GLY A 65 -3.58 15.87 11.47
CA GLY A 65 -4.51 15.16 12.35
C GLY A 65 -4.17 13.69 12.64
N HIS A 66 -3.00 13.22 12.24
CA HIS A 66 -2.47 11.89 12.55
C HIS A 66 -1.38 11.99 13.61
N GLY A 67 -1.03 10.84 14.22
CA GLY A 67 -0.02 10.78 15.27
C GLY A 67 1.40 11.09 14.80
N GLY A 68 2.35 10.92 15.69
CA GLY A 68 3.74 11.34 15.52
C GLY A 68 4.44 10.78 14.29
N VAL A 69 5.34 11.58 13.76
CA VAL A 69 6.19 11.30 12.60
C VAL A 69 7.57 10.83 13.09
N GLY A 70 8.08 9.75 12.51
CA GLY A 70 9.37 9.19 12.90
C GLY A 70 9.83 8.08 11.96
N GLN A 71 11.13 7.86 11.92
CA GLN A 71 11.86 6.94 11.06
C GLN A 71 11.98 7.43 9.62
N GLY A 72 13.20 7.74 9.22
CA GLY A 72 13.52 8.13 7.87
C GLY A 72 14.97 8.52 7.69
N CYS A 73 15.21 9.49 6.83
CA CYS A 73 16.53 10.00 6.55
C CYS A 73 16.51 11.51 6.31
N ILE A 74 17.68 12.11 6.30
CA ILE A 74 17.90 13.46 5.79
C ILE A 74 18.77 13.41 4.54
N VAL A 75 18.56 14.35 3.64
CA VAL A 75 19.25 14.42 2.35
C VAL A 75 19.51 15.88 1.98
N ASP A 76 20.66 16.13 1.35
CA ASP A 76 20.98 17.43 0.77
C ASP A 76 20.37 17.59 -0.62
N GLY A 77 19.91 18.79 -0.91
CA GLY A 77 19.44 19.23 -2.22
C GLY A 77 20.57 19.84 -3.07
N LYS A 78 20.22 20.21 -4.30
CA LYS A 78 21.19 20.71 -5.29
C LYS A 78 21.85 22.04 -4.93
N ASN A 79 21.17 22.88 -4.15
CA ASN A 79 21.60 24.25 -3.84
C ASN A 79 22.09 24.39 -2.38
N GLY A 80 22.36 23.25 -1.72
CA GLY A 80 22.84 23.23 -0.34
C GLY A 80 21.72 23.27 0.73
N GLU A 81 20.46 23.23 0.32
CA GLU A 81 19.33 23.01 1.21
C GLU A 81 19.32 21.55 1.71
N TRP A 82 18.72 21.33 2.88
CA TRP A 82 18.55 19.98 3.44
C TRP A 82 17.08 19.67 3.70
N TYR A 83 16.73 18.41 3.55
CA TYR A 83 15.37 17.92 3.75
C TYR A 83 15.36 16.66 4.60
N GLY A 84 14.30 16.51 5.40
CA GLY A 84 13.92 15.26 6.03
C GLY A 84 12.86 14.55 5.21
N LEU A 85 13.01 13.24 5.05
CA LEU A 85 11.99 12.35 4.48
C LEU A 85 11.67 11.31 5.54
N ILE A 86 10.67 11.61 6.36
CA ILE A 86 10.30 10.87 7.56
C ILE A 86 8.87 10.37 7.41
N PHE A 87 8.55 9.13 7.77
CA PHE A 87 7.20 8.63 7.54
C PHE A 87 6.24 8.84 8.72
N GLN A 88 4.97 8.77 8.39
CA GLN A 88 3.84 8.75 9.33
C GLN A 88 2.92 7.57 9.01
N ASP A 89 2.46 6.85 10.05
CA ASP A 89 1.44 5.82 9.87
C ASP A 89 0.07 6.48 9.70
N ARG A 90 -0.63 6.17 8.59
CA ARG A 90 -1.92 6.73 8.22
C ARG A 90 -2.98 5.63 8.01
N GLY A 91 -3.22 4.84 9.05
CA GLY A 91 -4.27 3.81 9.04
C GLY A 91 -4.20 2.88 7.82
N GLY A 92 -5.32 2.69 7.14
CA GLY A 92 -5.43 1.80 5.98
C GLY A 92 -4.54 2.17 4.78
N VAL A 93 -4.11 3.42 4.64
CA VAL A 93 -3.12 3.84 3.62
C VAL A 93 -1.75 3.22 3.89
N GLY A 94 -1.42 3.00 5.17
CA GLY A 94 -0.11 2.54 5.61
C GLY A 94 0.85 3.67 5.93
N ARG A 95 2.12 3.52 5.57
CA ARG A 95 3.18 4.48 5.85
C ARG A 95 3.33 5.49 4.74
N VAL A 96 3.13 6.77 5.07
CA VAL A 96 3.24 7.88 4.13
C VAL A 96 4.49 8.69 4.45
N PRO A 97 5.45 8.82 3.51
CA PRO A 97 6.59 9.71 3.67
C PRO A 97 6.15 11.17 3.74
N CYS A 98 6.65 11.88 4.73
CA CYS A 98 6.46 13.33 4.90
C CYS A 98 7.77 14.03 4.55
N LEU A 99 7.71 14.94 3.59
CA LEU A 99 8.84 15.79 3.23
C LEU A 99 8.81 17.06 4.08
N MET A 100 9.94 17.45 4.65
CA MET A 100 10.05 18.65 5.46
C MET A 100 11.44 19.29 5.34
N PRO A 101 11.59 20.59 5.61
CA PRO A 101 12.91 21.21 5.67
C PRO A 101 13.74 20.61 6.81
N CYS A 102 15.05 20.61 6.61
CA CYS A 102 16.03 20.27 7.64
C CYS A 102 17.02 21.44 7.77
N THR A 103 17.12 22.01 8.97
CA THR A 103 18.00 23.15 9.26
C THR A 103 19.12 22.73 10.21
N TRP A 104 20.37 23.01 9.83
CA TRP A 104 21.52 22.78 10.70
C TRP A 104 21.67 23.92 11.70
N THR A 105 21.71 23.57 12.99
CA THR A 105 21.98 24.54 14.07
C THR A 105 23.44 24.98 14.04
N GLU A 106 23.76 26.11 14.71
CA GLU A 106 25.14 26.59 14.82
C GLU A 106 26.07 25.56 15.51
N ASP A 107 25.54 24.78 16.44
CA ASP A 107 26.27 23.70 17.12
C ASP A 107 26.21 22.37 16.35
N GLY A 108 25.70 22.38 15.11
CA GLY A 108 25.78 21.29 14.12
C GLY A 108 24.80 20.14 14.34
N TRP A 109 23.52 20.42 14.67
CA TRP A 109 22.46 19.42 14.70
C TRP A 109 21.45 19.64 13.58
N PRO A 110 20.96 18.55 12.94
CA PRO A 110 19.93 18.64 11.90
C PRO A 110 18.55 18.69 12.56
N MET A 111 17.95 19.88 12.64
CA MET A 111 16.58 20.03 13.15
C MET A 111 15.60 19.91 11.99
N LEU A 112 14.55 19.10 12.17
CA LEU A 112 13.52 18.82 11.19
C LEU A 112 12.28 19.69 11.41
N GLY A 113 11.59 20.00 10.30
CA GLY A 113 10.42 20.87 10.31
C GLY A 113 10.75 22.35 10.12
N ASP A 114 9.75 23.19 10.35
CA ASP A 114 9.91 24.65 10.35
C ASP A 114 10.61 25.15 11.64
N LYS A 115 10.72 26.47 11.80
CA LYS A 115 11.35 27.08 12.98
C LYS A 115 10.68 26.72 14.32
N ASP A 116 9.42 26.26 14.29
CA ASP A 116 8.63 25.87 15.46
C ASP A 116 8.57 24.33 15.63
N GLY A 117 9.27 23.57 14.76
CA GLY A 117 9.32 22.12 14.77
C GLY A 117 8.08 21.45 14.19
N HIS A 118 7.29 22.15 13.39
CA HIS A 118 6.13 21.61 12.69
C HIS A 118 6.46 21.23 11.24
N ILE A 119 5.69 20.30 10.67
CA ILE A 119 5.81 19.91 9.27
C ILE A 119 4.97 20.90 8.43
N PRO A 120 5.57 21.68 7.54
CA PRO A 120 4.82 22.58 6.65
C PRO A 120 3.95 21.78 5.67
N ASN A 121 2.73 22.27 5.44
CA ASN A 121 1.80 21.65 4.46
C ASN A 121 2.22 21.89 3.00
N ASP A 122 3.09 22.86 2.75
CA ASP A 122 3.47 23.36 1.44
C ASP A 122 4.94 23.11 1.08
N THR A 123 5.60 22.16 1.74
CA THR A 123 6.96 21.77 1.35
C THR A 123 6.92 21.16 -0.04
N THR A 124 7.10 21.99 -1.08
CA THR A 124 7.16 21.56 -2.47
C THR A 124 8.59 21.56 -2.97
N LEU A 125 8.99 20.45 -3.59
CA LEU A 125 10.17 20.45 -4.46
C LEU A 125 9.71 20.91 -5.85
N SER A 126 10.33 21.93 -6.40
CA SER A 126 9.97 22.60 -7.67
C SER A 126 9.98 21.70 -8.91
N TYR A 127 10.31 20.43 -8.76
CA TYR A 127 10.41 19.42 -9.82
C TYR A 127 9.74 18.07 -9.46
N MET A 128 8.93 18.00 -8.41
CA MET A 128 8.14 16.82 -8.13
C MET A 128 6.93 16.77 -9.07
N SER A 129 6.97 15.84 -10.01
CA SER A 129 5.76 15.33 -10.67
C SER A 129 5.17 14.23 -9.78
N MET A 130 3.87 14.28 -9.52
CA MET A 130 3.14 13.18 -8.89
C MET A 130 2.93 11.99 -9.85
N ASP A 131 3.37 12.13 -11.11
CA ASP A 131 3.30 11.09 -12.11
C ASP A 131 4.22 9.92 -11.73
N GLY A 132 3.66 8.73 -11.60
CA GLY A 132 4.42 7.50 -11.45
C GLY A 132 4.32 6.76 -10.12
N ILE A 133 3.54 7.24 -9.11
CA ILE A 133 3.28 6.47 -7.88
C ILE A 133 2.12 5.48 -8.07
N CYS A 134 1.11 5.88 -8.82
CA CYS A 134 -0.06 5.10 -9.21
C CYS A 134 -0.71 5.76 -10.45
N GLY A 135 -1.50 5.01 -11.19
CA GLY A 135 -2.16 5.53 -12.38
C GLY A 135 -2.95 4.48 -13.14
N SER A 136 -3.66 4.94 -14.15
CA SER A 136 -4.39 4.09 -15.09
C SER A 136 -3.45 3.38 -16.05
N ASP A 137 -3.87 2.23 -16.55
CA ASP A 137 -3.12 1.43 -17.53
C ASP A 137 -4.11 0.78 -18.50
N ASP A 138 -3.91 0.97 -19.80
CA ASP A 138 -4.65 0.33 -20.87
C ASP A 138 -3.93 -0.92 -21.41
N PHE A 139 -2.80 -1.29 -20.78
CA PHE A 139 -1.98 -2.44 -21.12
C PHE A 139 -1.54 -2.51 -22.60
N SER A 140 -1.49 -1.35 -23.26
CA SER A 140 -1.04 -1.25 -24.66
C SER A 140 0.48 -1.18 -24.82
N ALA A 141 1.19 -0.86 -23.72
CA ALA A 141 2.64 -0.78 -23.70
C ALA A 141 3.31 -2.16 -23.76
N SER A 142 4.59 -2.20 -24.13
CA SER A 142 5.38 -3.44 -24.21
C SER A 142 5.78 -4.02 -22.84
N GLY A 143 5.58 -3.28 -21.75
CA GLY A 143 5.88 -3.67 -20.37
C GLY A 143 4.93 -3.00 -19.40
N LEU A 144 4.80 -3.58 -18.20
CA LEU A 144 4.02 -3.01 -17.11
C LEU A 144 4.65 -1.70 -16.62
N SER A 145 3.81 -0.71 -16.32
CA SER A 145 4.24 0.55 -15.72
C SER A 145 4.87 0.32 -14.35
N LEU A 146 5.80 1.19 -13.93
CA LEU A 146 6.59 1.02 -12.69
C LEU A 146 5.77 1.09 -11.40
N TYR A 147 4.54 1.58 -11.43
CA TYR A 147 3.65 1.59 -10.28
C TYR A 147 2.98 0.23 -10.00
N TRP A 148 3.09 -0.73 -10.92
CA TRP A 148 2.61 -2.09 -10.70
C TRP A 148 3.59 -2.91 -9.86
N GLN A 149 3.06 -3.75 -9.01
CA GLN A 149 3.81 -4.67 -8.15
C GLN A 149 3.12 -6.02 -8.09
N TRP A 150 3.89 -7.09 -8.29
CA TRP A 150 3.39 -8.43 -8.02
C TRP A 150 3.34 -8.67 -6.50
N ASN A 151 2.27 -9.29 -6.01
CA ASN A 151 2.15 -9.65 -4.59
C ASN A 151 3.20 -10.70 -4.15
N HIS A 152 3.54 -11.61 -5.04
CA HIS A 152 4.62 -12.59 -4.92
C HIS A 152 5.51 -12.51 -6.15
N ASN A 153 6.62 -13.26 -6.17
CA ASN A 153 7.41 -13.40 -7.40
C ASN A 153 6.51 -13.95 -8.51
N PRO A 154 6.42 -13.30 -9.67
CA PRO A 154 5.54 -13.74 -10.74
C PRO A 154 6.02 -15.05 -11.37
N VAL A 155 5.08 -15.79 -11.90
CA VAL A 155 5.34 -16.89 -12.84
C VAL A 155 5.27 -16.29 -14.24
N ASP A 156 6.40 -16.06 -14.88
CA ASP A 156 6.50 -15.28 -16.13
C ASP A 156 5.66 -15.87 -17.27
N GLN A 157 5.52 -17.18 -17.35
CA GLN A 157 4.70 -17.86 -18.37
C GLN A 157 3.19 -17.73 -18.13
N ALA A 158 2.79 -17.21 -16.95
CA ALA A 158 1.39 -17.11 -16.55
C ALA A 158 0.82 -15.69 -16.66
N TRP A 159 1.52 -14.79 -17.33
CA TRP A 159 0.99 -13.49 -17.71
C TRP A 159 1.56 -13.04 -19.06
N SER A 160 0.88 -12.13 -19.75
CA SER A 160 1.33 -11.65 -21.05
C SER A 160 0.64 -10.34 -21.43
N LEU A 161 1.40 -9.42 -22.05
CA LEU A 161 0.89 -8.24 -22.73
C LEU A 161 0.82 -8.45 -24.26
N THR A 162 1.30 -9.58 -24.76
CA THR A 162 1.42 -9.86 -26.20
C THR A 162 0.49 -10.96 -26.71
N ASP A 163 0.00 -11.85 -25.85
CA ASP A 163 -0.95 -12.92 -26.25
C ASP A 163 -2.26 -12.34 -26.79
N ARG A 164 -2.67 -11.17 -26.31
CA ARG A 164 -3.75 -10.35 -26.83
C ARG A 164 -3.32 -8.88 -26.74
N PRO A 165 -2.85 -8.26 -27.83
CA PRO A 165 -2.38 -6.87 -27.80
C PRO A 165 -3.45 -5.91 -27.24
N GLY A 166 -3.03 -4.98 -26.38
CA GLY A 166 -3.93 -4.06 -25.68
C GLY A 166 -4.64 -4.67 -24.48
N PHE A 167 -4.19 -5.83 -24.00
CA PHE A 167 -4.74 -6.49 -22.81
C PHE A 167 -3.62 -7.08 -21.95
N LEU A 168 -3.80 -7.04 -20.65
CA LEU A 168 -3.03 -7.91 -19.75
C LEU A 168 -3.75 -9.25 -19.64
N ARG A 169 -3.13 -10.33 -20.13
CA ARG A 169 -3.61 -11.70 -19.92
C ARG A 169 -3.03 -12.26 -18.63
N LEU A 170 -3.90 -12.71 -17.71
CA LEU A 170 -3.53 -13.45 -16.53
C LEU A 170 -3.99 -14.90 -16.66
N LYS A 171 -3.05 -15.84 -16.60
CA LYS A 171 -3.30 -17.29 -16.71
C LYS A 171 -3.22 -17.94 -15.33
N THR A 172 -4.04 -18.94 -15.08
CA THR A 172 -3.94 -19.74 -13.86
C THR A 172 -2.77 -20.72 -13.96
N SER A 173 -1.82 -20.64 -13.01
CA SER A 173 -0.58 -21.43 -13.02
C SER A 173 -0.45 -22.39 -11.83
N ARG A 174 -1.26 -22.20 -10.79
CA ARG A 174 -1.27 -23.03 -9.59
C ARG A 174 -2.67 -23.07 -8.99
N VAL A 175 -3.04 -24.25 -8.47
CA VAL A 175 -4.27 -24.42 -7.70
C VAL A 175 -4.03 -23.92 -6.29
N VAL A 176 -4.86 -22.95 -5.86
CA VAL A 176 -4.83 -22.37 -4.52
C VAL A 176 -6.26 -22.13 -4.02
N ASP A 177 -6.44 -21.96 -2.74
CA ASP A 177 -7.74 -21.83 -2.10
C ASP A 177 -8.11 -20.37 -1.75
N ASN A 178 -7.14 -19.45 -1.80
CA ASN A 178 -7.37 -18.04 -1.43
C ASN A 178 -6.47 -17.08 -2.22
N LEU A 179 -6.89 -15.80 -2.22
CA LEU A 179 -6.19 -14.72 -2.92
C LEU A 179 -4.79 -14.46 -2.37
N PHE A 180 -4.58 -14.62 -1.05
CA PHE A 180 -3.33 -14.23 -0.41
C PHE A 180 -2.13 -15.01 -0.95
N VAL A 181 -2.32 -16.28 -1.31
CA VAL A 181 -1.29 -17.16 -1.88
C VAL A 181 -1.41 -17.31 -3.41
N ALA A 182 -2.33 -16.58 -4.03
CA ALA A 182 -2.52 -16.64 -5.48
C ALA A 182 -1.29 -16.07 -6.22
N PRO A 183 -0.70 -16.83 -7.16
CA PRO A 183 0.37 -16.31 -8.00
C PRO A 183 -0.16 -15.24 -8.97
N ASN A 184 0.74 -14.39 -9.45
CA ASN A 184 0.42 -13.36 -10.45
C ASN A 184 -0.75 -12.45 -10.06
N THR A 185 -0.87 -12.12 -8.76
CA THR A 185 -1.74 -11.06 -8.28
C THR A 185 -1.03 -9.74 -8.49
N LEU A 186 -1.54 -8.92 -9.40
CA LEU A 186 -0.97 -7.64 -9.78
C LEU A 186 -1.57 -6.52 -8.92
N THR A 187 -0.72 -5.74 -8.25
CA THR A 187 -1.19 -4.79 -7.27
C THR A 187 -0.71 -3.38 -7.55
N GLN A 188 -1.53 -2.41 -7.15
CA GLN A 188 -1.19 -1.00 -7.14
C GLN A 188 -1.67 -0.36 -5.83
N ARG A 189 -0.90 0.57 -5.24
CA ARG A 189 -1.25 1.15 -3.94
C ARG A 189 -2.53 1.99 -4.00
N MET A 190 -3.31 1.92 -2.93
CA MET A 190 -4.39 2.87 -2.68
C MET A 190 -3.82 4.12 -2.01
N VAL A 191 -4.25 5.30 -2.43
CA VAL A 191 -3.75 6.60 -1.95
C VAL A 191 -4.89 7.42 -1.38
N GLY A 192 -4.66 8.06 -0.24
CA GLY A 192 -5.62 8.97 0.38
C GLY A 192 -5.65 10.37 -0.29
N PRO A 193 -6.65 11.21 0.04
CA PRO A 193 -7.75 10.92 0.96
C PRO A 193 -8.80 9.95 0.42
N LYS A 194 -9.05 9.93 -0.89
CA LYS A 194 -9.96 9.01 -1.57
C LYS A 194 -9.36 8.58 -2.91
N CYS A 195 -9.54 7.31 -3.24
CA CYS A 195 -9.13 6.77 -4.53
C CYS A 195 -10.14 5.74 -5.03
N MET A 196 -10.13 5.50 -6.34
CA MET A 196 -10.98 4.53 -6.98
C MET A 196 -10.20 3.77 -8.04
N GLY A 197 -10.31 2.44 -8.02
CA GLY A 197 -9.80 1.55 -9.06
C GLY A 197 -10.94 0.83 -9.76
N THR A 198 -10.94 0.87 -11.08
CA THR A 198 -11.92 0.16 -11.92
C THR A 198 -11.17 -0.74 -12.89
N VAL A 199 -11.59 -2.00 -13.00
CA VAL A 199 -11.02 -2.96 -13.96
C VAL A 199 -12.08 -3.45 -14.92
N SER A 200 -11.72 -3.62 -16.19
CA SER A 200 -12.52 -4.27 -17.21
C SER A 200 -11.98 -5.67 -17.49
N LEU A 201 -12.79 -6.72 -17.29
CA LEU A 201 -12.41 -8.12 -17.38
C LEU A 201 -13.18 -8.87 -18.46
N SER A 202 -12.46 -9.50 -19.41
CA SER A 202 -13.00 -10.48 -20.35
C SER A 202 -12.83 -11.89 -19.79
N LEU A 203 -13.93 -12.61 -19.60
CA LEU A 203 -14.03 -13.86 -18.82
C LEU A 203 -14.06 -15.12 -19.69
N GLY A 204 -14.10 -15.00 -21.01
CA GLY A 204 -14.28 -16.11 -21.96
C GLY A 204 -13.23 -17.23 -21.83
N GLY A 205 -12.04 -16.91 -21.31
CA GLY A 205 -10.95 -17.87 -21.09
C GLY A 205 -10.99 -18.62 -19.76
N MET A 206 -11.91 -18.30 -18.85
CA MET A 206 -12.01 -18.96 -17.55
C MET A 206 -12.43 -20.42 -17.69
N LYS A 207 -11.84 -21.29 -16.89
CA LYS A 207 -12.18 -22.71 -16.73
C LYS A 207 -12.93 -22.95 -15.42
N ASP A 208 -13.52 -24.14 -15.30
CA ASP A 208 -14.21 -24.56 -14.10
C ASP A 208 -13.30 -24.52 -12.86
N GLY A 209 -13.72 -23.79 -11.85
CA GLY A 209 -12.96 -23.57 -10.62
C GLY A 209 -12.04 -22.32 -10.66
N ASP A 210 -12.00 -21.57 -11.77
CA ASP A 210 -11.23 -20.34 -11.82
C ASP A 210 -11.94 -19.22 -11.06
N ARG A 211 -11.11 -18.36 -10.46
CA ARG A 211 -11.52 -17.16 -9.73
C ARG A 211 -10.69 -15.97 -10.20
N ALA A 212 -11.37 -14.92 -10.68
CA ALA A 212 -10.73 -13.69 -11.15
C ALA A 212 -11.43 -12.47 -10.59
N GLY A 213 -10.75 -11.34 -10.46
CA GLY A 213 -11.43 -10.15 -9.95
C GLY A 213 -10.55 -9.00 -9.53
N LEU A 214 -11.14 -8.15 -8.68
CA LEU A 214 -10.54 -6.95 -8.10
C LEU A 214 -10.74 -6.93 -6.58
N SER A 215 -9.72 -6.51 -5.83
CA SER A 215 -9.76 -6.49 -4.36
C SER A 215 -9.23 -5.17 -3.81
N ALA A 216 -9.80 -4.74 -2.65
CA ALA A 216 -9.09 -3.93 -1.68
C ALA A 216 -8.25 -4.89 -0.82
N PHE A 217 -6.97 -5.00 -1.14
CA PHE A 217 -6.08 -6.07 -0.71
C PHE A 217 -5.19 -5.67 0.46
N ASN A 218 -5.25 -6.48 1.51
CA ASN A 218 -4.36 -6.45 2.67
C ASN A 218 -4.51 -7.78 3.44
N GLY A 219 -4.04 -7.87 4.68
CA GLY A 219 -4.28 -9.00 5.59
C GLY A 219 -5.77 -9.27 5.84
N ASP A 220 -6.58 -8.20 5.94
CA ASP A 220 -8.04 -8.24 5.86
C ASP A 220 -8.43 -7.57 4.53
N SER A 221 -9.10 -8.28 3.66
CA SER A 221 -9.38 -7.84 2.28
C SER A 221 -10.86 -7.88 1.96
N GLY A 222 -11.34 -6.90 1.21
CA GLY A 222 -12.61 -6.98 0.50
C GLY A 222 -12.38 -7.42 -0.94
N VAL A 223 -13.10 -8.44 -1.41
CA VAL A 223 -12.79 -9.10 -2.68
C VAL A 223 -14.03 -9.24 -3.55
N LEU A 224 -14.00 -8.60 -4.74
CA LEU A 224 -14.92 -8.90 -5.83
C LEU A 224 -14.35 -10.02 -6.67
N THR A 225 -14.98 -11.18 -6.62
CA THR A 225 -14.54 -12.37 -7.34
C THR A 225 -15.56 -12.78 -8.38
N ILE A 226 -15.13 -13.01 -9.60
CA ILE A 226 -15.88 -13.77 -10.58
C ILE A 226 -15.50 -15.24 -10.42
N GLU A 227 -16.46 -16.07 -10.13
CA GLU A 227 -16.30 -17.52 -10.02
C GLU A 227 -16.88 -18.24 -11.25
N LYS A 228 -16.09 -19.14 -11.84
CA LYS A 228 -16.56 -20.07 -12.86
C LYS A 228 -16.85 -21.43 -12.20
N ASN A 229 -18.10 -21.87 -12.29
CA ASN A 229 -18.53 -23.17 -11.76
C ASN A 229 -19.31 -23.93 -12.83
N GLY A 230 -18.65 -24.89 -13.47
CA GLY A 230 -19.13 -25.49 -14.72
C GLY A 230 -19.29 -24.40 -15.81
N ASN A 231 -20.50 -24.26 -16.33
CA ASN A 231 -20.84 -23.24 -17.32
C ASN A 231 -21.41 -21.95 -16.71
N LYS A 232 -21.48 -21.84 -15.39
CA LYS A 232 -22.07 -20.68 -14.71
C LYS A 232 -21.00 -19.72 -14.23
N LEU A 233 -21.23 -18.43 -14.46
CA LEU A 233 -20.45 -17.35 -13.90
C LEU A 233 -21.24 -16.69 -12.75
N SER A 234 -20.58 -16.34 -11.68
CA SER A 234 -21.15 -15.62 -10.56
C SER A 234 -20.19 -14.53 -10.10
N LEU A 235 -20.69 -13.32 -9.83
CA LEU A 235 -19.98 -12.32 -9.07
C LEU A 235 -20.23 -12.59 -7.58
N VAL A 236 -19.15 -12.68 -6.81
CA VAL A 236 -19.18 -12.89 -5.37
C VAL A 236 -18.45 -11.74 -4.68
N MET A 237 -19.10 -11.09 -3.74
CA MET A 237 -18.46 -10.16 -2.82
C MET A 237 -18.20 -10.87 -1.50
N SER A 238 -16.94 -10.86 -1.06
CA SER A 238 -16.54 -11.48 0.20
C SER A 238 -15.56 -10.62 1.00
N GLU A 239 -15.62 -10.75 2.31
CA GLU A 239 -14.56 -10.35 3.22
C GLU A 239 -13.65 -11.56 3.45
N GLN A 240 -12.33 -11.35 3.33
CA GLN A 240 -11.30 -12.37 3.59
C GLN A 240 -10.39 -11.89 4.71
N LYS A 241 -10.23 -12.69 5.77
CA LYS A 241 -9.36 -12.40 6.92
C LYS A 241 -8.25 -13.42 7.01
N SER A 242 -7.02 -12.96 6.90
CA SER A 242 -5.85 -13.81 7.07
C SER A 242 -5.55 -14.02 8.55
N VAL A 243 -5.53 -15.28 8.98
CA VAL A 243 -5.17 -15.70 10.33
C VAL A 243 -3.76 -16.23 10.33
N PHE A 244 -2.89 -15.62 11.12
CA PHE A 244 -1.46 -15.95 11.17
C PHE A 244 -1.13 -16.86 12.35
N GLU A 245 -0.17 -17.75 12.17
CA GLU A 245 0.43 -18.51 13.26
C GLU A 245 1.22 -17.57 14.17
N LYS A 246 0.98 -17.64 15.48
CA LYS A 246 1.61 -16.75 16.46
C LYS A 246 3.15 -16.79 16.46
N THR A 247 3.73 -17.93 16.14
CA THR A 247 5.18 -18.15 16.26
C THR A 247 5.95 -18.05 14.94
N LYS A 248 5.30 -18.26 13.80
CA LYS A 248 5.99 -18.35 12.50
C LYS A 248 5.71 -17.20 11.55
N ARG A 249 4.79 -16.28 11.89
CA ARG A 249 4.27 -15.25 10.98
C ARG A 249 3.80 -15.81 9.63
N ALA A 250 3.43 -17.10 9.60
CA ALA A 250 2.85 -17.75 8.44
C ALA A 250 1.33 -17.72 8.53
N ILE A 251 0.66 -17.67 7.38
CA ILE A 251 -0.80 -17.78 7.34
C ILE A 251 -1.17 -19.21 7.69
N SER A 252 -2.00 -19.37 8.73
CA SER A 252 -2.56 -20.67 9.12
C SER A 252 -3.83 -21.00 8.34
N ARG A 253 -4.66 -19.98 8.07
CA ARG A 253 -5.88 -20.08 7.26
C ARG A 253 -6.34 -18.71 6.80
N VAL A 254 -7.24 -18.68 5.83
CA VAL A 254 -8.00 -17.49 5.43
C VAL A 254 -9.47 -17.76 5.69
N ASP A 255 -10.06 -16.96 6.58
CA ASP A 255 -11.48 -17.01 6.85
C ASP A 255 -12.20 -16.15 5.78
N MET A 256 -13.19 -16.76 5.07
CA MET A 256 -13.95 -16.09 4.03
C MET A 256 -15.41 -15.94 4.47
N THR A 257 -15.95 -14.73 4.37
CA THR A 257 -17.35 -14.44 4.61
C THR A 257 -17.98 -13.88 3.33
N GLU A 258 -18.81 -14.68 2.67
CA GLU A 258 -19.57 -14.24 1.51
C GLU A 258 -20.67 -13.27 1.95
N GLN A 259 -20.72 -12.09 1.32
CA GLN A 259 -21.71 -11.06 1.58
C GLN A 259 -22.81 -11.01 0.50
N ALA A 260 -22.45 -11.32 -0.74
CA ALA A 260 -23.37 -11.31 -1.86
C ALA A 260 -22.89 -12.27 -2.97
N ARG A 261 -23.86 -12.86 -3.67
CA ARG A 261 -23.63 -13.70 -4.86
C ARG A 261 -24.66 -13.36 -5.94
N ILE A 262 -24.17 -13.00 -7.13
CA ILE A 262 -24.97 -12.52 -8.26
C ILE A 262 -24.64 -13.36 -9.47
N PRO A 263 -25.62 -14.07 -10.07
CA PRO A 263 -25.40 -14.76 -11.35
C PRO A 263 -25.05 -13.79 -12.47
N LEU A 264 -24.06 -14.12 -13.27
CA LEU A 264 -23.65 -13.36 -14.43
C LEU A 264 -24.02 -14.10 -15.73
N ASN A 265 -24.50 -13.35 -16.70
CA ASN A 265 -24.83 -13.84 -18.04
C ASN A 265 -24.00 -13.17 -19.16
N LYS A 266 -22.95 -12.45 -18.79
CA LYS A 266 -22.02 -11.78 -19.70
C LYS A 266 -20.60 -12.20 -19.43
N GLU A 267 -19.79 -12.20 -20.48
CA GLU A 267 -18.35 -12.49 -20.41
C GLU A 267 -17.48 -11.23 -20.28
N LEU A 268 -18.08 -10.04 -20.32
CA LEU A 268 -17.44 -8.76 -20.02
C LEU A 268 -18.08 -8.18 -18.77
N VAL A 269 -17.25 -7.86 -17.77
CA VAL A 269 -17.67 -7.25 -16.52
C VAL A 269 -16.69 -6.15 -16.11
N TYR A 270 -17.23 -5.11 -15.50
CA TYR A 270 -16.47 -4.04 -14.89
C TYR A 270 -16.60 -4.15 -13.37
N LEU A 271 -15.49 -4.14 -12.68
CA LEU A 271 -15.42 -4.18 -11.21
C LEU A 271 -14.79 -2.89 -10.69
N ARG A 272 -15.33 -2.36 -9.61
CA ARG A 272 -14.85 -1.11 -9.00
C ARG A 272 -14.68 -1.27 -7.50
N VAL A 273 -13.58 -0.72 -7.01
CA VAL A 273 -13.29 -0.56 -5.58
C VAL A 273 -13.02 0.92 -5.31
N GLU A 274 -13.70 1.48 -4.34
CA GLU A 274 -13.53 2.85 -3.88
C GLU A 274 -12.94 2.83 -2.46
N GLY A 275 -11.83 3.53 -2.24
CA GLY A 275 -11.20 3.69 -0.94
C GLY A 275 -11.45 5.08 -0.37
N ASP A 276 -11.92 5.17 0.87
CA ASP A 276 -12.10 6.41 1.62
C ASP A 276 -11.28 6.36 2.91
N PHE A 277 -10.21 7.14 2.96
CA PHE A 277 -9.29 7.26 4.10
C PHE A 277 -9.51 8.56 4.88
N THR A 278 -10.50 9.37 4.49
CA THR A 278 -10.78 10.68 5.09
C THR A 278 -11.02 10.53 6.59
N ASN A 279 -10.31 11.30 7.40
CA ASN A 279 -10.43 11.32 8.86
C ASN A 279 -10.35 9.93 9.51
N GLY A 280 -9.49 9.03 8.98
CA GLY A 280 -9.32 7.66 9.50
C GLY A 280 -10.53 6.75 9.27
N ARG A 281 -11.38 7.09 8.30
CA ARG A 281 -12.51 6.24 7.91
C ARG A 281 -12.03 4.88 7.43
N ASP A 282 -11.00 4.82 6.59
CA ASP A 282 -10.34 3.60 6.10
C ASP A 282 -11.34 2.54 5.61
N GLU A 283 -12.27 2.93 4.75
CA GLU A 283 -13.32 2.05 4.21
C GLU A 283 -13.14 1.81 2.72
N ALA A 284 -13.32 0.55 2.29
CA ALA A 284 -13.47 0.18 0.88
C ALA A 284 -14.93 -0.14 0.56
N ARG A 285 -15.43 0.37 -0.57
CA ARG A 285 -16.76 0.11 -1.13
C ARG A 285 -16.62 -0.54 -2.49
N PHE A 286 -17.63 -1.34 -2.86
CA PHE A 286 -17.54 -2.23 -4.00
C PHE A 286 -18.76 -2.06 -4.89
N SER A 287 -18.53 -2.05 -6.19
CA SER A 287 -19.59 -2.03 -7.19
C SER A 287 -19.17 -2.76 -8.46
N TYR A 288 -20.14 -3.14 -9.28
CA TYR A 288 -19.90 -3.73 -10.58
C TYR A 288 -20.80 -3.09 -11.64
N SER A 289 -20.42 -3.27 -12.91
CA SER A 289 -21.22 -2.86 -14.06
C SER A 289 -21.13 -3.92 -15.16
N LEU A 290 -22.20 -4.04 -15.95
CA LEU A 290 -22.26 -4.91 -17.14
C LEU A 290 -22.17 -4.14 -18.46
N ASP A 291 -22.04 -2.83 -18.40
CA ASP A 291 -21.99 -1.92 -19.56
C ASP A 291 -20.94 -0.79 -19.42
N GLY A 292 -20.23 -0.77 -18.28
CA GLY A 292 -19.26 0.28 -17.93
C GLY A 292 -19.86 1.63 -17.56
N LYS A 293 -21.19 1.76 -17.53
CA LYS A 293 -21.92 3.03 -17.30
C LYS A 293 -22.78 2.99 -16.05
N ALA A 294 -23.64 2.00 -15.93
CA ALA A 294 -24.52 1.83 -14.77
C ALA A 294 -23.79 0.98 -13.69
N TRP A 295 -23.55 1.56 -12.52
CA TRP A 295 -22.84 0.92 -11.41
C TRP A 295 -23.82 0.45 -10.34
N ILE A 296 -23.68 -0.80 -9.95
CA ILE A 296 -24.53 -1.46 -8.95
C ILE A 296 -23.66 -1.74 -7.72
N PRO A 297 -23.94 -1.10 -6.56
CA PRO A 297 -23.24 -1.42 -5.33
C PRO A 297 -23.45 -2.88 -4.92
N VAL A 298 -22.43 -3.49 -4.30
CA VAL A 298 -22.50 -4.88 -3.86
C VAL A 298 -21.76 -5.09 -2.54
N GLY A 299 -22.40 -5.79 -1.60
CA GLY A 299 -21.90 -6.03 -0.25
C GLY A 299 -21.89 -4.81 0.65
N LEU A 300 -21.29 -4.97 1.81
CA LEU A 300 -21.10 -3.92 2.81
C LEU A 300 -19.67 -3.33 2.70
N PRO A 301 -19.47 -2.09 3.14
CA PRO A 301 -18.13 -1.52 3.23
C PRO A 301 -17.22 -2.38 4.11
N ILE A 302 -15.96 -2.51 3.71
CA ILE A 302 -14.93 -3.25 4.45
C ILE A 302 -13.97 -2.25 5.08
N LYS A 303 -13.68 -2.42 6.39
CA LYS A 303 -12.70 -1.63 7.11
C LYS A 303 -11.29 -2.06 6.71
N MET A 304 -10.55 -1.17 6.09
CA MET A 304 -9.14 -1.35 5.77
C MET A 304 -8.28 -1.04 7.01
N LYS A 305 -7.17 -1.77 7.17
CA LYS A 305 -6.29 -1.62 8.33
C LYS A 305 -4.85 -1.79 7.92
N PHE A 306 -3.97 -1.01 8.54
CA PHE A 306 -2.55 -1.32 8.61
C PHE A 306 -2.29 -2.14 9.87
N ASP A 307 -1.83 -3.37 9.70
CA ASP A 307 -1.51 -4.26 10.81
C ASP A 307 -0.07 -4.79 10.63
N TYR A 308 0.87 -4.07 11.25
CA TYR A 308 2.29 -4.39 11.18
C TYR A 308 2.65 -5.77 11.77
N THR A 309 1.77 -6.37 12.58
CA THR A 309 1.99 -7.69 13.18
C THR A 309 1.67 -8.83 12.22
N ARG A 310 0.77 -8.60 11.26
CA ARG A 310 0.33 -9.58 10.27
C ARG A 310 0.87 -9.28 8.88
N MET A 311 0.62 -8.08 8.37
CA MET A 311 1.00 -7.68 7.03
C MET A 311 1.49 -6.24 7.00
N PHE A 312 2.77 -6.08 6.76
CA PHE A 312 3.48 -4.80 6.89
C PHE A 312 3.37 -3.96 5.61
N MET A 313 2.14 -3.66 5.20
CA MET A 313 1.86 -2.79 4.05
C MET A 313 0.53 -2.08 4.19
N GLY A 314 0.36 -0.96 3.49
CA GLY A 314 -0.92 -0.31 3.26
C GLY A 314 -1.82 -1.09 2.31
N SER A 315 -3.07 -0.68 2.21
CA SER A 315 -4.05 -1.29 1.30
C SER A 315 -3.67 -1.05 -0.16
N LYS A 316 -3.95 -2.03 -1.01
CA LYS A 316 -3.70 -2.00 -2.45
C LYS A 316 -4.94 -2.42 -3.23
N PHE A 317 -5.10 -1.89 -4.43
CA PHE A 317 -5.89 -2.56 -5.44
C PHE A 317 -5.14 -3.82 -5.88
N ALA A 318 -5.86 -4.93 -6.07
CA ALA A 318 -5.29 -6.17 -6.55
C ALA A 318 -6.15 -6.77 -7.65
N ILE A 319 -5.57 -6.96 -8.84
CA ILE A 319 -6.15 -7.69 -9.96
C ILE A 319 -5.60 -9.12 -9.89
N PHE A 320 -6.46 -10.11 -9.98
CA PHE A 320 -6.06 -11.50 -9.82
C PHE A 320 -6.81 -12.47 -10.74
N ASN A 321 -6.16 -13.61 -10.99
CA ASN A 321 -6.78 -14.78 -11.57
C ASN A 321 -6.09 -16.05 -11.04
N TYR A 322 -6.82 -16.94 -10.37
CA TYR A 322 -6.28 -18.19 -9.86
C TYR A 322 -7.26 -19.35 -10.00
N ALA A 323 -6.74 -20.56 -10.01
CA ALA A 323 -7.52 -21.79 -10.10
C ALA A 323 -7.75 -22.40 -8.71
N THR A 324 -8.95 -22.96 -8.47
CA THR A 324 -9.25 -23.77 -7.29
C THR A 324 -9.36 -25.27 -7.60
N ARG A 325 -9.37 -25.67 -8.89
CA ARG A 325 -9.52 -27.07 -9.34
C ARG A 325 -8.41 -27.47 -10.32
N SER A 326 -8.31 -26.80 -11.46
CA SER A 326 -7.32 -27.13 -12.49
C SER A 326 -6.80 -25.87 -13.16
N VAL A 327 -5.53 -25.84 -13.49
CA VAL A 327 -4.86 -24.70 -14.13
C VAL A 327 -5.13 -24.61 -15.63
N GLY A 328 -4.71 -23.49 -16.23
CA GLY A 328 -4.74 -23.24 -17.68
C GLY A 328 -5.96 -22.47 -18.17
N GLY A 329 -6.79 -21.94 -17.27
CA GLY A 329 -7.74 -20.89 -17.62
C GLY A 329 -7.07 -19.52 -17.61
N TYR A 330 -7.73 -18.52 -18.18
CA TYR A 330 -7.22 -17.14 -18.22
C TYR A 330 -8.34 -16.11 -18.22
N VAL A 331 -8.00 -14.91 -17.85
CA VAL A 331 -8.79 -13.70 -18.08
C VAL A 331 -7.95 -12.66 -18.81
N ASP A 332 -8.60 -11.81 -19.62
CA ASP A 332 -7.98 -10.65 -20.23
C ASP A 332 -8.47 -9.39 -19.55
N VAL A 333 -7.54 -8.58 -19.06
CA VAL A 333 -7.78 -7.28 -18.45
C VAL A 333 -7.58 -6.23 -19.53
N ASP A 334 -8.66 -5.53 -19.90
CA ASP A 334 -8.66 -4.50 -20.95
C ASP A 334 -8.04 -3.20 -20.45
N SER A 335 -8.47 -2.78 -19.24
CA SER A 335 -7.95 -1.57 -18.61
C SER A 335 -8.03 -1.66 -17.09
N PHE A 336 -7.22 -0.85 -16.47
CA PHE A 336 -7.36 -0.46 -15.08
C PHE A 336 -7.41 1.06 -15.00
N ASP A 337 -8.55 1.61 -14.62
CA ASP A 337 -8.74 3.04 -14.47
C ASP A 337 -8.54 3.43 -13.01
N TYR A 338 -7.54 4.27 -12.75
CA TYR A 338 -7.25 4.83 -11.44
C TYR A 338 -7.71 6.28 -11.39
N SER A 339 -8.50 6.63 -10.40
CA SER A 339 -8.85 8.02 -10.15
C SER A 339 -8.67 8.41 -8.70
N PHE A 340 -8.27 9.66 -8.50
CA PHE A 340 -8.27 10.34 -7.21
C PHE A 340 -9.59 11.07 -7.06
N CYS A 341 -10.21 10.97 -5.90
CA CYS A 341 -11.36 11.79 -5.56
C CYS A 341 -10.89 12.82 -4.56
N ASP A 342 -10.86 14.09 -4.96
CA ASP A 342 -10.58 15.19 -4.04
C ASP A 342 -11.58 15.22 -2.88
N ALA A 343 -11.16 15.64 -1.71
CA ALA A 343 -12.00 15.72 -0.51
C ALA A 343 -13.16 16.74 -0.65
N SER A 344 -13.25 17.43 -1.80
CA SER A 344 -14.21 18.50 -2.11
C SER A 344 -15.42 18.08 -2.93
N MET A 345 -15.68 16.77 -3.12
CA MET A 345 -16.94 16.29 -3.71
C MET A 345 -17.87 15.66 -2.68
#